data_1a165ad81ab73340dfaab1a93ec92f7d
#
_entry.id   1a165ad81ab73340dfaab1a93ec92f7d
#
_cell.length_a   1.000
_cell.length_b   1.000
_cell.length_c   1.000
_cell.angle_alpha   90.00
_cell.angle_beta   90.00
_cell.angle_gamma   90.00
#
_symmetry.space_group_name_H-M   'P 1'
#
loop_
_entity.id
_entity.type
_entity.pdbx_description
1 polymer ?
#
loop_
_entity_poly.entity_id
_entity_poly.type
_entity_poly.pdbx_seq_one_letter_code
_entity_poly.pdbx_strand_id
1 'polypeptide(L)'
;MRTRIYYPFIQFIALLTTVSCENELPFSVKDNPPKLVMNALINADSLTNVLYLNFTGRGYATHAEKATVEVRVNGQLSESLRPLPPQAEGDMQCRFNISGKFSPGDVVRIDALTDDGQYHAWAEVTVPQRPNEITDIDTVTVPLTQYYYTQNYLRYKINIKDRPNENNFYRLIMDKQMTVKDYNNEIDEYVTQTTHRYHFISREDVVLTDGQPTNSDDEDNGMFDTVKNIYGVFDDSRFKNTSYTMTVYFKLFFLKLEGLHPLYFLKNLLR
;
A
#
# COMPACT_ATOMS: atom_id res chain seq x y z
N MET A 1 -59.27 -40.82 -13.17
CA MET A 1 -59.83 -39.48 -13.23
C MET A 1 -59.23 -38.58 -12.17
N ARG A 2 -57.90 -38.52 -12.05
CA ARG A 2 -57.22 -37.74 -10.98
C ARG A 2 -56.04 -36.88 -11.46
N THR A 3 -55.78 -36.80 -12.75
CA THR A 3 -54.57 -36.10 -13.29
C THR A 3 -54.86 -34.71 -13.86
N ARG A 4 -56.11 -34.24 -13.91
CA ARG A 4 -56.49 -32.95 -14.54
C ARG A 4 -56.38 -31.73 -13.60
N ILE A 5 -56.17 -31.91 -12.30
CA ILE A 5 -56.14 -30.83 -11.31
C ILE A 5 -54.74 -30.22 -11.13
N TYR A 6 -53.69 -31.00 -11.44
CA TYR A 6 -52.30 -30.55 -11.19
C TYR A 6 -51.76 -29.59 -12.27
N TYR A 7 -52.25 -29.65 -13.48
CA TYR A 7 -51.82 -28.76 -14.57
C TYR A 7 -52.06 -27.28 -14.31
N PRO A 8 -53.25 -26.84 -13.88
CA PRO A 8 -53.50 -25.40 -13.61
C PRO A 8 -52.71 -24.92 -12.38
N PHE A 9 -52.41 -25.81 -11.42
CA PHE A 9 -51.63 -25.43 -10.22
C PHE A 9 -50.16 -25.27 -10.56
N ILE A 10 -49.59 -26.12 -11.41
CA ILE A 10 -48.22 -25.97 -11.91
C ILE A 10 -48.06 -24.72 -12.78
N GLN A 11 -49.05 -24.41 -13.64
CA GLN A 11 -49.04 -23.19 -14.43
C GLN A 11 -49.14 -21.92 -13.56
N PHE A 12 -49.89 -21.99 -12.47
CA PHE A 12 -50.00 -20.86 -11.53
C PHE A 12 -48.72 -20.59 -10.75
N ILE A 13 -48.02 -21.68 -10.35
CA ILE A 13 -46.69 -21.58 -9.71
C ILE A 13 -45.65 -21.03 -10.69
N ALA A 14 -45.66 -21.49 -11.93
CA ALA A 14 -44.74 -21.01 -12.97
C ALA A 14 -44.98 -19.51 -13.32
N LEU A 15 -46.22 -19.03 -13.20
CA LEU A 15 -46.51 -17.62 -13.40
C LEU A 15 -46.04 -16.70 -12.24
N LEU A 16 -45.94 -17.24 -11.02
CA LEU A 16 -45.48 -16.51 -9.86
C LEU A 16 -43.94 -16.35 -9.82
N THR A 17 -43.20 -17.19 -10.53
CA THR A 17 -41.72 -17.09 -10.59
C THR A 17 -41.21 -16.09 -11.62
N THR A 18 -42.07 -15.54 -12.47
CA THR A 18 -41.68 -14.55 -13.50
C THR A 18 -41.80 -13.09 -13.03
N VAL A 19 -42.31 -12.86 -11.82
CA VAL A 19 -42.28 -11.51 -11.22
C VAL A 19 -40.94 -11.39 -10.46
N SER A 20 -39.86 -11.43 -11.20
CA SER A 20 -38.58 -10.88 -10.74
C SER A 20 -38.76 -9.36 -10.74
N CYS A 21 -39.03 -8.79 -9.59
CA CYS A 21 -38.88 -7.35 -9.39
C CYS A 21 -37.39 -7.01 -9.56
N GLU A 22 -37.00 -6.63 -10.75
CA GLU A 22 -35.81 -5.81 -10.93
C GLU A 22 -36.14 -4.42 -10.33
N ASN A 23 -35.94 -4.29 -9.03
CA ASN A 23 -35.82 -2.98 -8.42
C ASN A 23 -34.49 -2.40 -8.87
N GLU A 24 -34.43 -1.88 -10.07
CA GLU A 24 -33.43 -0.89 -10.41
C GLU A 24 -33.68 0.30 -9.49
N LEU A 25 -32.92 0.37 -8.41
CA LEU A 25 -32.83 1.60 -7.62
C LEU A 25 -32.38 2.69 -8.60
N PRO A 26 -33.18 3.71 -8.88
CA PRO A 26 -32.74 4.77 -9.75
C PRO A 26 -31.55 5.44 -9.12
N PHE A 27 -30.34 5.04 -9.56
CA PHE A 27 -29.10 5.67 -9.15
C PHE A 27 -29.04 7.03 -9.84
N SER A 28 -29.72 7.99 -9.25
CA SER A 28 -29.60 9.38 -9.65
C SER A 28 -28.24 9.88 -9.18
N VAL A 29 -27.27 9.83 -10.06
CA VAL A 29 -26.01 10.54 -9.85
C VAL A 29 -26.35 12.02 -9.85
N LYS A 30 -26.50 12.62 -8.67
CA LYS A 30 -26.55 14.07 -8.56
C LYS A 30 -25.26 14.60 -9.15
N ASP A 31 -25.37 15.53 -10.09
CA ASP A 31 -24.22 16.29 -10.58
C ASP A 31 -23.67 17.12 -9.43
N ASN A 32 -22.70 16.57 -8.73
CA ASN A 32 -21.94 17.33 -7.77
C ASN A 32 -20.94 18.20 -8.54
N PRO A 33 -20.81 19.49 -8.18
CA PRO A 33 -19.79 20.33 -8.78
C PRO A 33 -18.40 19.70 -8.55
N PRO A 34 -17.46 19.88 -9.47
CA PRO A 34 -16.12 19.35 -9.31
C PRO A 34 -15.50 19.90 -8.03
N LYS A 35 -14.72 19.06 -7.34
CA LYS A 35 -13.97 19.45 -6.16
C LYS A 35 -12.49 19.29 -6.45
N LEU A 36 -11.68 20.20 -5.95
CA LEU A 36 -10.23 20.09 -6.00
C LEU A 36 -9.76 19.01 -5.03
N VAL A 37 -8.99 18.06 -5.52
CA VAL A 37 -8.41 16.96 -4.74
C VAL A 37 -6.90 17.08 -4.77
N MET A 38 -6.31 17.18 -3.61
CA MET A 38 -4.88 17.20 -3.40
C MET A 38 -4.43 15.87 -2.78
N ASN A 39 -3.42 15.24 -3.39
CA ASN A 39 -2.85 13.99 -2.91
C ASN A 39 -1.33 14.08 -2.86
N ALA A 40 -0.76 13.88 -1.68
CA ALA A 40 0.69 13.86 -1.48
C ALA A 40 1.06 12.86 -0.39
N LEU A 41 2.03 12.01 -0.69
CA LEU A 41 2.71 11.17 0.30
C LEU A 41 4.11 11.75 0.50
N ILE A 42 4.26 12.54 1.56
CA ILE A 42 5.50 13.25 1.83
C ILE A 42 6.44 12.38 2.66
N ASN A 43 7.62 12.16 2.13
CA ASN A 43 8.74 11.59 2.85
C ASN A 43 9.62 12.73 3.38
N ALA A 44 9.63 12.92 4.68
CA ALA A 44 10.36 14.00 5.33
C ALA A 44 11.89 13.99 5.07
N ASP A 45 12.46 12.80 4.84
CA ASP A 45 13.88 12.62 4.56
C ASP A 45 14.23 12.77 3.07
N SER A 46 13.23 12.91 2.18
CA SER A 46 13.46 13.04 0.74
C SER A 46 13.57 14.49 0.33
N LEU A 47 14.47 14.76 -0.61
CA LEU A 47 14.57 16.08 -1.29
C LEU A 47 13.57 16.23 -2.44
N THR A 48 12.81 15.17 -2.74
CA THR A 48 11.85 15.18 -3.84
C THR A 48 10.58 14.47 -3.40
N ASN A 49 9.52 15.26 -3.23
CA ASN A 49 8.18 14.75 -2.93
C ASN A 49 7.22 15.23 -4.02
N VAL A 50 6.37 14.33 -4.49
CA VAL A 50 5.41 14.67 -5.55
C VAL A 50 4.03 14.85 -4.97
N LEU A 51 3.42 15.98 -5.30
CA LEU A 51 2.02 16.28 -5.02
C LEU A 51 1.23 16.21 -6.34
N TYR A 52 0.07 15.58 -6.29
CA TYR A 52 -0.88 15.51 -7.39
C TYR A 52 -2.10 16.37 -7.09
N LEU A 53 -2.54 17.15 -8.08
CA LEU A 53 -3.70 18.03 -7.95
C LEU A 53 -4.67 17.77 -9.11
N ASN A 54 -5.88 17.33 -8.77
CA ASN A 54 -6.89 16.96 -9.76
C ASN A 54 -8.28 17.45 -9.32
N PHE A 55 -9.21 17.47 -10.25
CA PHE A 55 -10.62 17.67 -9.94
C PHE A 55 -11.35 16.33 -9.90
N THR A 56 -12.35 16.23 -9.02
CA THR A 56 -13.33 15.15 -9.11
C THR A 56 -14.17 15.33 -10.36
N GLY A 57 -14.47 14.25 -11.09
CA GLY A 57 -15.30 14.29 -12.29
C GLY A 57 -15.95 12.95 -12.59
N ARG A 58 -16.88 12.93 -13.53
CA ARG A 58 -17.46 11.69 -14.03
C ARG A 58 -16.47 10.99 -14.96
N GLY A 59 -15.99 9.83 -14.55
CA GLY A 59 -15.19 8.91 -15.37
C GLY A 59 -13.68 9.16 -15.37
N TYR A 60 -13.20 10.39 -15.40
CA TYR A 60 -11.76 10.69 -15.39
C TYR A 60 -11.48 11.91 -14.50
N ALA A 61 -10.38 11.83 -13.76
CA ALA A 61 -9.86 12.98 -13.05
C ALA A 61 -9.34 14.00 -14.07
N THR A 62 -9.82 15.24 -13.96
CA THR A 62 -9.32 16.35 -14.79
C THR A 62 -8.21 17.08 -14.03
N HIS A 63 -7.21 17.55 -14.76
CA HIS A 63 -6.05 18.20 -14.13
C HIS A 63 -6.33 19.63 -13.70
N ALA A 64 -5.68 20.05 -12.64
CA ALA A 64 -5.65 21.44 -12.21
C ALA A 64 -4.40 22.16 -12.77
N GLU A 65 -4.28 22.25 -14.11
CA GLU A 65 -3.08 22.80 -14.79
C GLU A 65 -2.79 24.27 -14.43
N LYS A 66 -3.78 25.02 -14.06
CA LYS A 66 -3.67 26.44 -13.69
C LYS A 66 -3.88 26.57 -12.19
N ALA A 67 -2.86 26.23 -11.43
CA ALA A 67 -2.89 26.30 -9.98
C ALA A 67 -1.52 26.67 -9.42
N THR A 68 -1.53 27.24 -8.22
CA THR A 68 -0.35 27.47 -7.40
C THR A 68 -0.45 26.62 -6.15
N VAL A 69 0.66 26.00 -5.76
CA VAL A 69 0.78 25.28 -4.50
C VAL A 69 1.79 25.98 -3.62
N GLU A 70 1.37 26.41 -2.43
CA GLU A 70 2.24 26.96 -1.40
C GLU A 70 2.52 25.92 -0.33
N VAL A 71 3.77 25.78 0.04
CA VAL A 71 4.22 24.93 1.15
C VAL A 71 4.72 25.84 2.26
N ARG A 72 4.14 25.71 3.44
CA ARG A 72 4.53 26.45 4.65
C ARG A 72 5.06 25.49 5.69
N VAL A 73 6.15 25.86 6.32
CA VAL A 73 6.75 25.11 7.43
C VAL A 73 6.74 25.99 8.66
N ASN A 74 6.11 25.53 9.74
CA ASN A 74 5.97 26.30 10.99
C ASN A 74 5.37 27.70 10.76
N GLY A 75 4.40 27.79 9.82
CA GLY A 75 3.72 29.03 9.45
C GLY A 75 4.48 29.92 8.44
N GLN A 76 5.74 29.62 8.14
CA GLN A 76 6.53 30.38 7.18
C GLN A 76 6.45 29.80 5.79
N LEU A 77 6.30 30.62 4.74
CA LEU A 77 6.33 30.19 3.36
C LEU A 77 7.72 29.62 3.02
N SER A 78 7.76 28.34 2.68
CA SER A 78 8.97 27.64 2.25
C SER A 78 9.10 27.62 0.73
N GLU A 79 8.02 27.25 0.04
CA GLU A 79 8.01 27.09 -1.41
C GLU A 79 6.69 27.58 -2.02
N SER A 80 6.76 28.13 -3.23
CA SER A 80 5.61 28.42 -4.09
C SER A 80 5.83 27.74 -5.42
N LEU A 81 4.97 26.78 -5.76
CA LEU A 81 5.18 25.81 -6.82
C LEU A 81 4.17 26.01 -7.94
N ARG A 82 4.62 25.71 -9.15
CA ARG A 82 3.80 25.60 -10.36
C ARG A 82 3.79 24.17 -10.86
N PRO A 83 2.77 23.79 -11.67
CA PRO A 83 2.70 22.43 -12.22
C PRO A 83 3.96 22.10 -13.03
N LEU A 84 4.43 20.88 -12.87
CA LEU A 84 5.45 20.30 -13.73
C LEU A 84 4.89 20.02 -15.13
N PRO A 85 5.72 20.09 -16.18
CA PRO A 85 5.31 19.70 -17.51
C PRO A 85 4.90 18.20 -17.54
N PRO A 86 3.98 17.81 -18.46
CA PRO A 86 3.63 16.42 -18.68
C PRO A 86 4.86 15.56 -18.98
N GLN A 87 4.89 14.33 -18.50
CA GLN A 87 6.01 13.40 -18.74
C GLN A 87 5.94 12.74 -20.13
N ALA A 88 4.72 12.63 -20.67
CA ALA A 88 4.47 12.05 -21.99
C ALA A 88 3.21 12.69 -22.60
N GLU A 89 3.03 12.51 -23.90
CA GLU A 89 1.80 12.90 -24.59
C GLU A 89 0.62 12.11 -23.99
N GLY A 90 -0.45 12.84 -23.61
CA GLY A 90 -1.62 12.25 -22.94
C GLY A 90 -1.46 12.00 -21.43
N ASP A 91 -0.38 12.47 -20.82
CA ASP A 91 -0.24 12.42 -19.34
C ASP A 91 -1.33 13.26 -18.66
N MET A 92 -2.18 12.56 -17.92
CA MET A 92 -3.36 13.12 -17.23
C MET A 92 -3.05 13.56 -15.80
N GLN A 93 -1.78 13.66 -15.38
CA GLN A 93 -1.39 13.95 -14.01
C GLN A 93 -0.87 15.39 -13.88
N CYS A 94 -1.53 16.21 -13.08
CA CYS A 94 -1.00 17.50 -12.65
C CYS A 94 -0.11 17.32 -11.43
N ARG A 95 1.19 17.50 -11.59
CA ARG A 95 2.21 17.23 -10.59
C ARG A 95 2.95 18.46 -10.17
N PHE A 96 3.29 18.52 -8.88
CA PHE A 96 4.13 19.54 -8.28
C PHE A 96 5.28 18.85 -7.54
N ASN A 97 6.47 19.39 -7.59
CA ASN A 97 7.62 18.86 -6.87
C ASN A 97 7.91 19.73 -5.64
N ILE A 98 7.79 19.12 -4.47
CA ILE A 98 8.16 19.73 -3.19
C ILE A 98 9.60 19.31 -2.91
N SER A 99 10.51 20.27 -2.79
CA SER A 99 11.96 20.05 -2.67
C SER A 99 12.48 20.21 -1.24
N GLY A 100 11.66 20.68 -0.31
CA GLY A 100 12.01 20.87 1.08
C GLY A 100 12.20 19.55 1.85
N LYS A 101 13.18 19.52 2.75
CA LYS A 101 13.26 18.54 3.82
C LYS A 101 12.48 19.03 5.02
N PHE A 102 11.85 18.09 5.71
CA PHE A 102 11.08 18.37 6.90
C PHE A 102 11.72 17.67 8.10
N SER A 103 11.77 18.36 9.23
CA SER A 103 12.28 17.82 10.48
C SER A 103 11.14 17.28 11.34
N PRO A 104 11.37 16.23 12.14
CA PRO A 104 10.40 15.78 13.12
C PRO A 104 9.91 16.94 14.00
N GLY A 105 8.59 17.08 14.13
CA GLY A 105 7.94 18.16 14.86
C GLY A 105 7.59 19.39 14.02
N ASP A 106 8.08 19.51 12.78
CA ASP A 106 7.64 20.57 11.89
C ASP A 106 6.16 20.47 11.58
N VAL A 107 5.47 21.59 11.61
CA VAL A 107 4.10 21.72 11.11
C VAL A 107 4.16 22.11 9.65
N VAL A 108 3.82 21.17 8.77
CA VAL A 108 3.81 21.37 7.32
C VAL A 108 2.39 21.61 6.86
N ARG A 109 2.15 22.77 6.26
CA ARG A 109 0.88 23.12 5.64
C ARG A 109 1.07 23.29 4.15
N ILE A 110 0.17 22.71 3.39
CA ILE A 110 0.11 22.82 1.93
C ILE A 110 -1.23 23.44 1.56
N ASP A 111 -1.18 24.52 0.81
CA ASP A 111 -2.32 25.23 0.27
C ASP A 111 -2.25 25.18 -1.26
N ALA A 112 -3.29 24.67 -1.92
CA ALA A 112 -3.43 24.63 -3.37
C ALA A 112 -4.58 25.53 -3.79
N LEU A 113 -4.32 26.51 -4.64
CA LEU A 113 -5.31 27.47 -5.15
C LEU A 113 -5.26 27.49 -6.68
N THR A 114 -6.42 27.38 -7.32
CA THR A 114 -6.51 27.60 -8.77
C THR A 114 -6.30 29.08 -9.11
N ASP A 115 -5.72 29.35 -10.30
CA ASP A 115 -5.37 30.72 -10.70
C ASP A 115 -6.61 31.64 -10.86
N ASP A 116 -7.79 31.07 -11.08
CA ASP A 116 -9.07 31.79 -11.09
C ASP A 116 -9.65 32.05 -9.67
N GLY A 117 -9.00 31.47 -8.64
CA GLY A 117 -9.39 31.61 -7.25
C GLY A 117 -10.68 30.84 -6.86
N GLN A 118 -11.25 30.03 -7.77
CA GLN A 118 -12.51 29.35 -7.52
C GLN A 118 -12.39 28.13 -6.61
N TYR A 119 -11.22 27.45 -6.64
CA TYR A 119 -11.02 26.23 -5.89
C TYR A 119 -9.80 26.34 -5.01
N HIS A 120 -9.98 25.96 -3.75
CA HIS A 120 -8.94 25.93 -2.75
C HIS A 120 -8.97 24.58 -2.02
N ALA A 121 -7.83 23.93 -1.88
CA ALA A 121 -7.62 22.74 -1.06
C ALA A 121 -6.41 22.96 -0.17
N TRP A 122 -6.50 22.52 1.08
CA TRP A 122 -5.37 22.61 1.99
C TRP A 122 -5.30 21.40 2.92
N ALA A 123 -4.11 21.12 3.39
CA ALA A 123 -3.87 20.12 4.42
C ALA A 123 -2.73 20.61 5.32
N GLU A 124 -2.79 20.22 6.59
CA GLU A 124 -1.75 20.49 7.57
C GLU A 124 -1.44 19.23 8.36
N VAL A 125 -0.18 18.95 8.58
CA VAL A 125 0.28 17.78 9.32
C VAL A 125 1.53 18.15 10.13
N THR A 126 1.62 17.63 11.34
CA THR A 126 2.87 17.65 12.08
C THR A 126 3.72 16.45 11.66
N VAL A 127 4.96 16.71 11.25
CA VAL A 127 5.91 15.66 10.88
C VAL A 127 6.14 14.76 12.10
N PRO A 128 5.84 13.46 12.00
CA PRO A 128 6.01 12.56 13.13
C PRO A 128 7.47 12.45 13.55
N GLN A 129 7.69 12.11 14.79
CA GLN A 129 9.03 11.77 15.27
C GLN A 129 9.53 10.53 14.50
N ARG A 130 10.83 10.43 14.32
CA ARG A 130 11.42 9.26 13.69
C ARG A 130 11.01 7.99 14.47
N PRO A 131 10.69 6.90 13.79
CA PRO A 131 10.37 5.65 14.48
C PRO A 131 11.53 5.24 15.37
N ASN A 132 11.21 4.53 16.45
CA ASN A 132 12.24 3.93 17.27
C ASN A 132 13.06 2.96 16.44
N GLU A 133 14.34 2.86 16.76
CA GLU A 133 15.22 1.90 16.11
C GLU A 133 14.73 0.48 16.38
N ILE A 134 14.91 -0.38 15.41
CA ILE A 134 14.85 -1.82 15.62
C ILE A 134 15.96 -2.15 16.60
N THR A 135 15.59 -2.68 17.76
CA THR A 135 16.57 -2.90 18.84
C THR A 135 17.35 -4.18 18.63
N ASP A 136 16.75 -5.18 18.01
CA ASP A 136 17.38 -6.45 17.74
C ASP A 136 16.68 -7.20 16.60
N ILE A 137 17.45 -8.00 15.85
CA ILE A 137 16.94 -8.89 14.80
C ILE A 137 17.60 -10.24 14.94
N ASP A 138 16.77 -11.26 15.23
CA ASP A 138 17.20 -12.65 15.20
C ASP A 138 16.72 -13.34 13.92
N THR A 139 17.57 -14.19 13.34
CA THR A 139 17.27 -14.90 12.10
C THR A 139 17.60 -16.37 12.21
N VAL A 140 16.67 -17.22 11.77
CA VAL A 140 16.88 -18.67 11.72
C VAL A 140 16.18 -19.29 10.51
N THR A 141 16.81 -20.29 9.90
CA THR A 141 16.18 -21.08 8.86
C THR A 141 15.23 -22.10 9.48
N VAL A 142 13.98 -22.09 9.04
CA VAL A 142 12.94 -23.00 9.52
C VAL A 142 12.23 -23.68 8.34
N PRO A 143 11.85 -24.95 8.47
CA PRO A 143 10.98 -25.61 7.51
C PRO A 143 9.54 -25.13 7.74
N LEU A 144 8.86 -24.68 6.69
CA LEU A 144 7.41 -24.43 6.69
C LEU A 144 6.75 -25.32 5.66
N THR A 145 5.62 -25.89 6.05
CA THR A 145 4.79 -26.68 5.14
C THR A 145 3.66 -25.79 4.64
N GLN A 146 3.63 -25.58 3.32
CA GLN A 146 2.52 -24.94 2.61
C GLN A 146 1.89 -25.97 1.70
N TYR A 147 0.58 -26.13 1.75
CA TYR A 147 -0.15 -27.19 1.04
C TYR A 147 0.42 -28.56 1.39
N TYR A 148 1.13 -29.19 0.45
CA TYR A 148 1.76 -30.50 0.61
C TYR A 148 3.29 -30.45 0.54
N TYR A 149 3.87 -29.25 0.47
CA TYR A 149 5.32 -29.07 0.29
C TYR A 149 5.95 -28.40 1.48
N THR A 150 6.97 -29.02 2.03
CA THR A 150 7.84 -28.42 3.05
C THR A 150 9.01 -27.73 2.36
N GLN A 151 9.20 -26.46 2.64
CA GLN A 151 10.31 -25.66 2.10
C GLN A 151 11.01 -24.90 3.24
N ASN A 152 12.26 -24.54 3.01
CA ASN A 152 13.00 -23.75 3.96
C ASN A 152 12.70 -22.25 3.78
N TYR A 153 12.42 -21.61 4.91
CA TYR A 153 12.20 -20.16 5.01
C TYR A 153 13.19 -19.57 5.98
N LEU A 154 13.57 -18.33 5.76
CA LEU A 154 14.30 -17.53 6.73
C LEU A 154 13.27 -16.82 7.60
N ARG A 155 13.22 -17.18 8.88
CA ARG A 155 12.39 -16.53 9.88
C ARG A 155 13.16 -15.36 10.47
N TYR A 156 12.55 -14.19 10.51
CA TYR A 156 13.05 -13.02 11.21
C TYR A 156 12.18 -12.76 12.43
N LYS A 157 12.85 -12.55 13.57
CA LYS A 157 12.27 -11.98 14.78
C LYS A 157 12.81 -10.57 14.94
N ILE A 158 11.93 -9.58 14.84
CA ILE A 158 12.28 -8.17 14.81
C ILE A 158 11.75 -7.52 16.09
N ASN A 159 12.64 -7.08 16.96
CA ASN A 159 12.27 -6.41 18.20
C ASN A 159 12.07 -4.92 17.96
N ILE A 160 10.86 -4.45 18.24
CA ILE A 160 10.45 -3.05 18.13
C ILE A 160 10.07 -2.57 19.54
N LYS A 161 10.58 -1.41 19.92
CA LYS A 161 10.20 -0.74 21.16
C LYS A 161 9.28 0.44 20.81
N ASP A 162 8.08 0.45 21.39
CA ASP A 162 7.16 1.57 21.21
C ASP A 162 7.59 2.82 21.98
N ARG A 163 7.18 3.99 21.49
CA ARG A 163 7.34 5.25 22.20
C ARG A 163 6.15 5.51 23.10
N PRO A 164 6.38 5.79 24.39
CA PRO A 164 5.30 5.98 25.33
C PRO A 164 4.49 7.25 25.00
N ASN A 165 3.18 7.17 25.24
CA ASN A 165 2.23 8.29 25.17
C ASN A 165 2.01 8.91 23.77
N GLU A 166 2.37 8.19 22.70
CA GLU A 166 2.09 8.54 21.31
C GLU A 166 1.25 7.46 20.66
N ASN A 167 0.58 7.79 19.55
CA ASN A 167 0.02 6.82 18.62
C ASN A 167 0.94 6.77 17.40
N ASN A 168 1.53 5.62 17.18
CA ASN A 168 2.51 5.43 16.13
C ASN A 168 1.96 4.53 15.03
N PHE A 169 2.28 4.88 13.79
CA PHE A 169 1.99 4.08 12.61
C PHE A 169 3.31 3.66 11.97
N TYR A 170 3.41 2.41 11.61
CA TYR A 170 4.63 1.80 11.12
C TYR A 170 4.38 1.11 9.78
N ARG A 171 5.44 0.97 9.02
CA ARG A 171 5.47 0.12 7.83
C ARG A 171 6.71 -0.74 7.86
N LEU A 172 6.53 -2.06 7.90
CA LEU A 172 7.63 -3.00 7.71
C LEU A 172 7.96 -3.11 6.22
N ILE A 173 9.18 -2.76 5.87
CA ILE A 173 9.72 -2.95 4.52
C ILE A 173 10.90 -3.91 4.64
N MET A 174 10.81 -5.03 3.92
CA MET A 174 11.91 -5.98 3.81
C MET A 174 12.33 -6.06 2.34
N ASP A 175 13.54 -5.62 2.04
CA ASP A 175 14.09 -5.67 0.70
C ASP A 175 15.03 -6.87 0.56
N LYS A 176 14.68 -7.79 -0.31
CA LYS A 176 15.56 -8.88 -0.73
C LYS A 176 16.18 -8.53 -2.06
N GLN A 177 17.47 -8.22 -2.03
CA GLN A 177 18.27 -8.05 -3.24
C GLN A 177 18.87 -9.40 -3.64
N MET A 178 18.64 -9.80 -4.87
CA MET A 178 19.21 -11.01 -5.45
C MET A 178 19.91 -10.64 -6.74
N THR A 179 21.19 -10.98 -6.80
CA THR A 179 22.02 -10.77 -7.98
C THR A 179 22.35 -12.12 -8.60
N VAL A 180 21.98 -12.31 -9.85
CA VAL A 180 22.20 -13.55 -10.62
C VAL A 180 22.98 -13.20 -11.87
N LYS A 181 23.98 -14.01 -12.19
CA LYS A 181 24.60 -13.98 -13.51
C LYS A 181 23.83 -14.92 -14.43
N ASP A 182 23.27 -14.37 -15.47
CA ASP A 182 22.53 -15.11 -16.49
C ASP A 182 23.19 -14.91 -17.85
N TYR A 183 23.14 -15.96 -18.69
CA TYR A 183 23.71 -15.89 -20.01
C TYR A 183 22.71 -15.28 -20.99
N ASN A 184 23.10 -14.16 -21.58
CA ASN A 184 22.27 -13.51 -22.59
C ASN A 184 22.64 -14.01 -23.99
N ASN A 185 21.76 -14.81 -24.59
CA ASN A 185 21.96 -15.40 -25.91
C ASN A 185 21.99 -14.38 -27.06
N GLU A 186 21.46 -13.16 -26.85
CA GLU A 186 21.44 -12.12 -27.90
C GLU A 186 22.81 -11.46 -28.09
N ILE A 187 23.55 -11.34 -26.98
CA ILE A 187 24.86 -10.69 -26.98
C ILE A 187 26.03 -11.66 -26.74
N ASP A 188 25.72 -12.97 -26.58
CA ASP A 188 26.67 -14.05 -26.31
C ASP A 188 27.56 -13.81 -25.08
N GLU A 189 27.00 -13.15 -24.02
CA GLU A 189 27.73 -12.79 -22.83
C GLU A 189 26.91 -13.06 -21.54
N TYR A 190 27.64 -13.22 -20.42
CA TYR A 190 27.01 -13.26 -19.09
C TYR A 190 26.66 -11.86 -18.60
N VAL A 191 25.39 -11.62 -18.37
CA VAL A 191 24.88 -10.38 -17.77
C VAL A 191 24.53 -10.58 -16.30
N THR A 192 24.77 -9.56 -15.50
CA THR A 192 24.39 -9.55 -14.09
C THR A 192 23.04 -8.88 -13.97
N GLN A 193 22.05 -9.62 -13.48
CA GLN A 193 20.71 -9.08 -13.18
C GLN A 193 20.53 -8.98 -11.67
N THR A 194 20.07 -7.82 -11.21
CA THR A 194 19.71 -7.60 -9.81
C THR A 194 18.21 -7.40 -9.71
N THR A 195 17.56 -8.25 -8.93
CA THR A 195 16.13 -8.15 -8.66
C THR A 195 15.90 -7.81 -7.21
N HIS A 196 14.88 -6.98 -6.95
CA HIS A 196 14.43 -6.64 -5.59
C HIS A 196 13.06 -7.26 -5.35
N ARG A 197 12.88 -7.86 -4.18
CA ARG A 197 11.60 -8.41 -3.75
C ARG A 197 11.26 -7.90 -2.36
N TYR A 198 10.06 -7.39 -2.22
CA TYR A 198 9.57 -6.76 -0.98
C TYR A 198 8.52 -7.59 -0.25
N HIS A 199 8.23 -8.78 -0.76
CA HIS A 199 7.16 -9.61 -0.21
C HIS A 199 7.69 -10.51 0.92
N PHE A 200 6.99 -10.50 2.06
CA PHE A 200 7.21 -11.38 3.20
C PHE A 200 5.90 -12.03 3.63
N ILE A 201 6.00 -13.07 4.45
CA ILE A 201 4.86 -13.81 4.98
C ILE A 201 4.73 -13.48 6.46
N SER A 202 3.56 -13.04 6.91
CA SER A 202 3.27 -12.62 8.27
C SER A 202 2.63 -13.70 9.15
N ARG A 203 2.06 -14.74 8.56
CA ARG A 203 1.41 -15.91 9.21
C ARG A 203 0.83 -15.66 10.61
N GLU A 204 1.63 -15.99 11.62
CA GLU A 204 1.28 -15.97 13.04
C GLU A 204 1.44 -14.62 13.73
N ASP A 205 1.98 -13.63 13.03
CA ASP A 205 2.21 -12.31 13.64
C ASP A 205 0.89 -11.56 13.87
N VAL A 206 0.54 -11.38 15.14
CA VAL A 206 -0.77 -10.80 15.54
C VAL A 206 -0.89 -9.32 15.20
N VAL A 207 0.21 -8.60 15.03
CA VAL A 207 0.20 -7.18 14.67
C VAL A 207 0.00 -7.04 13.16
N LEU A 208 0.78 -7.76 12.37
CA LEU A 208 0.71 -7.71 10.91
C LEU A 208 -0.56 -8.37 10.33
N THR A 209 -1.19 -9.27 11.09
CA THR A 209 -2.44 -9.93 10.70
C THR A 209 -3.68 -9.30 11.33
N ASP A 210 -3.54 -8.15 11.99
CA ASP A 210 -4.61 -7.44 12.70
C ASP A 210 -5.37 -8.34 13.70
N GLY A 211 -4.62 -9.17 14.42
CA GLY A 211 -5.16 -10.09 15.43
C GLY A 211 -5.82 -11.34 14.87
N GLN A 212 -5.65 -11.62 13.60
CA GLN A 212 -6.14 -12.82 12.93
C GLN A 212 -4.99 -13.67 12.41
N PRO A 213 -4.11 -14.19 13.29
CA PRO A 213 -3.00 -15.01 12.86
C PRO A 213 -3.49 -16.30 12.21
N THR A 214 -2.81 -16.73 11.17
CA THR A 214 -3.11 -17.98 10.44
C THR A 214 -1.88 -18.85 10.39
N ASN A 215 -2.08 -20.15 10.53
CA ASN A 215 -1.02 -21.13 10.40
C ASN A 215 -0.83 -21.60 8.95
N SER A 216 -1.68 -21.16 8.04
CA SER A 216 -1.61 -21.47 6.63
C SER A 216 -1.48 -20.19 5.82
N ASP A 217 -0.58 -20.22 4.85
CA ASP A 217 -0.48 -19.19 3.82
C ASP A 217 -1.27 -19.61 2.58
N ASP A 218 -2.35 -20.38 2.77
CA ASP A 218 -3.20 -20.81 1.69
C ASP A 218 -3.71 -19.59 0.95
N GLU A 219 -3.20 -19.39 -0.25
CA GLU A 219 -3.66 -18.34 -1.16
C GLU A 219 -5.08 -18.61 -1.67
N ASP A 220 -5.53 -19.82 -1.49
CA ASP A 220 -6.83 -20.33 -1.94
C ASP A 220 -7.84 -20.27 -0.78
N ASN A 221 -8.01 -19.11 -0.23
CA ASN A 221 -9.09 -18.88 0.72
C ASN A 221 -10.33 -18.60 -0.08
N GLY A 222 -11.27 -19.50 -0.04
CA GLY A 222 -12.56 -19.41 -0.68
C GLY A 222 -13.21 -18.00 -0.65
N MET A 223 -14.48 -17.93 -0.95
CA MET A 223 -15.31 -16.74 -1.23
C MET A 223 -15.20 -15.54 -0.26
N PHE A 224 -14.40 -15.62 0.81
CA PHE A 224 -14.17 -14.57 1.80
C PHE A 224 -12.66 -14.41 2.07
N ASP A 225 -11.95 -13.80 1.13
CA ASP A 225 -10.56 -13.42 1.31
C ASP A 225 -10.42 -12.47 2.51
N THR A 226 -9.74 -12.94 3.55
CA THR A 226 -9.21 -12.03 4.56
C THR A 226 -8.18 -11.15 3.88
N VAL A 227 -8.38 -9.83 3.95
CA VAL A 227 -7.45 -8.85 3.33
C VAL A 227 -6.07 -9.05 3.96
N LYS A 228 -5.15 -9.63 3.20
CA LYS A 228 -3.76 -9.79 3.63
C LYS A 228 -3.11 -8.42 3.71
N ASN A 229 -2.35 -8.18 4.76
CA ASN A 229 -1.56 -6.96 4.91
C ASN A 229 -0.30 -7.00 4.03
N ILE A 230 -0.50 -6.89 2.72
CA ILE A 230 0.58 -6.93 1.72
C ILE A 230 1.53 -5.72 1.78
N TYR A 231 1.10 -4.64 2.43
CA TYR A 231 1.88 -3.41 2.54
C TYR A 231 2.73 -3.33 3.81
N GLY A 232 2.55 -4.28 4.75
CA GLY A 232 3.25 -4.29 6.03
C GLY A 232 2.95 -3.09 6.92
N VAL A 233 1.79 -2.45 6.77
CA VAL A 233 1.36 -1.30 7.57
C VAL A 233 0.67 -1.78 8.84
N PHE A 234 1.02 -1.19 9.98
CA PHE A 234 0.42 -1.51 11.28
C PHE A 234 0.54 -0.30 12.21
N ASP A 235 -0.21 -0.32 13.31
CA ASP A 235 -0.12 0.64 14.40
C ASP A 235 0.37 -0.01 15.70
N ASP A 236 0.56 0.81 16.73
CA ASP A 236 1.01 0.38 18.05
C ASP A 236 -0.11 -0.09 18.98
N SER A 237 -1.36 -0.13 18.52
CA SER A 237 -2.52 -0.42 19.38
C SER A 237 -2.40 -1.72 20.18
N ARG A 238 -1.70 -2.73 19.64
CA ARG A 238 -1.50 -4.04 20.24
C ARG A 238 -0.27 -4.16 21.14
N PHE A 239 0.64 -3.17 21.12
CA PHE A 239 1.87 -3.17 21.93
C PHE A 239 2.23 -1.80 22.50
N LYS A 240 1.25 -0.93 22.63
CA LYS A 240 1.41 0.45 23.10
C LYS A 240 2.16 0.51 24.44
N ASN A 241 3.18 1.40 24.49
CA ASN A 241 4.07 1.60 25.63
C ASN A 241 4.95 0.39 26.01
N THR A 242 5.04 -0.63 25.13
CA THR A 242 5.84 -1.84 25.40
C THR A 242 6.76 -2.18 24.23
N SER A 243 7.52 -3.25 24.38
CA SER A 243 8.26 -3.84 23.26
C SER A 243 7.45 -4.96 22.64
N TYR A 244 7.62 -5.13 21.33
CA TYR A 244 6.99 -6.19 20.56
C TYR A 244 8.02 -6.92 19.71
N THR A 245 7.91 -8.25 19.62
CA THR A 245 8.72 -9.08 18.73
C THR A 245 7.87 -9.53 17.56
N MET A 246 8.07 -8.89 16.43
CA MET A 246 7.41 -9.22 15.17
C MET A 246 8.05 -10.44 14.53
N THR A 247 7.25 -11.35 13.97
CA THR A 247 7.72 -12.56 13.31
C THR A 247 7.29 -12.58 11.85
N VAL A 248 8.27 -12.61 10.94
CA VAL A 248 8.02 -12.69 9.50
C VAL A 248 8.94 -13.70 8.81
N TYR A 249 8.52 -14.18 7.64
CA TYR A 249 9.23 -15.21 6.91
C TYR A 249 9.53 -14.78 5.48
N PHE A 250 10.71 -15.15 5.02
CA PHE A 250 11.10 -15.08 3.61
C PHE A 250 11.33 -16.47 3.04
N LYS A 251 10.77 -16.73 1.88
CA LYS A 251 11.04 -17.96 1.15
C LYS A 251 12.48 -17.95 0.66
N LEU A 252 13.25 -18.98 1.05
CA LEU A 252 14.56 -19.23 0.50
C LEU A 252 14.38 -19.92 -0.86
N PHE A 253 14.62 -19.19 -1.94
CA PHE A 253 14.77 -19.82 -3.24
C PHE A 253 16.20 -20.36 -3.33
N PHE A 254 16.36 -21.65 -3.19
CA PHE A 254 17.60 -22.30 -3.59
C PHE A 254 17.61 -22.35 -5.14
N LEU A 255 18.21 -21.37 -5.77
CA LEU A 255 18.85 -21.65 -7.03
C LEU A 255 20.06 -22.52 -6.68
N LYS A 256 20.02 -23.79 -7.11
CA LYS A 256 21.15 -24.69 -7.01
C LYS A 256 22.19 -24.25 -8.05
N LEU A 257 22.82 -23.11 -7.80
CA LEU A 257 23.95 -22.60 -8.52
C LEU A 257 25.14 -22.75 -7.59
N GLU A 258 25.97 -23.70 -7.90
CA GLU A 258 27.25 -23.92 -7.24
C GLU A 258 28.03 -22.60 -7.27
N GLY A 259 28.30 -22.01 -6.12
CA GLY A 259 29.23 -20.90 -5.95
C GLY A 259 28.69 -19.52 -5.59
N LEU A 260 27.38 -19.33 -5.34
CA LEU A 260 26.85 -18.02 -4.93
C LEU A 260 26.32 -18.04 -3.50
N HIS A 261 27.01 -17.35 -2.60
CA HIS A 261 26.47 -16.99 -1.29
C HIS A 261 25.48 -15.84 -1.46
N PRO A 262 24.22 -15.97 -1.03
CA PRO A 262 23.28 -14.85 -1.05
C PRO A 262 23.73 -13.81 -0.02
N LEU A 263 24.06 -12.62 -0.48
CA LEU A 263 24.24 -11.43 0.35
C LEU A 263 22.87 -10.90 0.73
N TYR A 264 22.50 -11.02 2.01
CA TYR A 264 21.27 -10.46 2.55
C TYR A 264 21.56 -9.06 3.10
N PHE A 265 21.03 -8.04 2.47
CA PHE A 265 21.00 -6.69 3.03
C PHE A 265 19.63 -6.40 3.61
N LEU A 266 19.53 -6.34 4.93
CA LEU A 266 18.41 -5.72 5.61
C LEU A 266 18.69 -4.22 5.66
N LYS A 267 17.95 -3.45 4.85
CA LYS A 267 17.92 -2.00 5.01
C LYS A 267 16.78 -1.69 5.96
N ASN A 268 17.10 -1.34 7.20
CA ASN A 268 16.15 -0.92 8.21
C ASN A 268 15.46 0.36 7.76
N LEU A 269 14.20 0.25 7.37
CA LEU A 269 13.32 1.37 7.13
C LEU A 269 11.98 1.04 7.79
N LEU A 270 11.90 1.29 9.11
CA LEU A 270 10.63 1.64 9.73
C LEU A 270 10.37 3.11 9.36
N ARG A 271 9.31 3.36 8.61
CA ARG A 271 8.80 4.70 8.29
C ARG A 271 7.38 4.80 8.75
#